data_2db5f016e5865958d44a78c78d60de68
#
_entry.id   2db5f016e5865958d44a78c78d60de68
#
_cell.length_a   1.000
_cell.length_b   1.000
_cell.length_c   1.000
_cell.angle_alpha   90.00
_cell.angle_beta   90.00
_cell.angle_gamma   90.00
#
_symmetry.space_group_name_H-M   'P 1'
#
loop_
_entity.id
_entity.type
_entity.pdbx_description
1 polymer ?
#
loop_
_entity_poly.entity_id
_entity_poly.type
_entity_poly.pdbx_seq_one_letter_code
_entity_poly.pdbx_strand_id
1 'polypeptide(L)'
;MTLISAPRLRFETPHLDFYPDAPTVRGRADAATAGASRVLDAVARHAAYRSDCVGLVPTENLLSPLARSVLGSDLSHRYLFQNPQWRYVGGKHLSEVEAAAQEMAGELFGVRYVNVRPLSGENCTNIVIHAVLERGGAFYHLDMHDGGHFAAHSVAGRLTDRRRRLPYDAENATIDLEGCARAFAQEPPDVIYLDASMVLFPHPLTALRELAGPHAIIVYDASQVLGLIAGGTFQDPLREGADILSGSTHKSLPGPQKGVIMTNREDLAARVEATIFPGHVSNFHLHHVAALAVTLAEAQTYGSDYARQTLANAHALGSELGRLGLRVQGGARVTASHQVWLDVAPHATPDAAVDRLHEANLIANVNLIPSLRAKGLRLGTPEVTRLGMREGEMRELASLVHATLTATLPIERVRERVVAIARRFREVHYCAPAPALA
;
A
#
# COMPACT_ATOMS: atom_id res chain seq x y z
N MET A 1 -38.44 -7.20 -11.32
CA MET A 1 -37.08 -6.66 -11.02
C MET A 1 -36.76 -7.06 -9.59
N THR A 2 -36.03 -8.15 -9.45
CA THR A 2 -35.72 -8.75 -8.16
C THR A 2 -34.42 -8.15 -7.66
N LEU A 3 -34.47 -7.40 -6.58
CA LEU A 3 -33.31 -6.86 -5.89
C LEU A 3 -32.49 -8.04 -5.34
N ILE A 4 -31.33 -8.27 -5.90
CA ILE A 4 -30.32 -9.18 -5.34
C ILE A 4 -29.74 -8.46 -4.13
N SER A 5 -30.18 -8.88 -2.93
CA SER A 5 -29.59 -8.43 -1.68
C SER A 5 -28.13 -8.88 -1.61
N ALA A 6 -27.21 -7.92 -1.43
CA ALA A 6 -25.82 -8.23 -1.13
C ALA A 6 -25.72 -9.19 0.07
N PRO A 7 -24.85 -10.21 0.03
CA PRO A 7 -24.65 -11.09 1.15
C PRO A 7 -24.17 -10.27 2.35
N ARG A 8 -24.94 -10.27 3.43
CA ARG A 8 -24.49 -9.77 4.72
C ARG A 8 -23.36 -10.70 5.16
N LEU A 9 -22.12 -10.25 5.10
CA LEU A 9 -21.01 -10.87 5.80
C LEU A 9 -21.39 -10.86 7.30
N ARG A 10 -21.91 -11.98 7.81
CA ARG A 10 -21.99 -12.22 9.24
C ARG A 10 -20.57 -12.52 9.69
N PHE A 11 -19.91 -11.53 10.28
CA PHE A 11 -18.81 -11.82 11.19
C PHE A 11 -19.44 -12.52 12.38
N GLU A 12 -19.32 -13.84 12.45
CA GLU A 12 -19.47 -14.54 13.71
C GLU A 12 -18.31 -14.09 14.58
N THR A 13 -18.54 -13.04 15.38
CA THR A 13 -17.68 -12.80 16.53
C THR A 13 -17.82 -14.03 17.41
N PRO A 14 -16.75 -14.80 17.67
CA PRO A 14 -16.82 -15.80 18.72
C PRO A 14 -17.29 -15.07 19.97
N HIS A 15 -18.33 -15.59 20.61
CA HIS A 15 -18.71 -15.13 21.93
C HIS A 15 -17.49 -15.28 22.84
N LEU A 16 -16.80 -14.17 23.04
CA LEU A 16 -15.78 -14.07 24.05
C LEU A 16 -16.52 -13.89 25.35
N ASP A 17 -16.76 -14.99 26.07
CA ASP A 17 -17.09 -14.94 27.50
C ASP A 17 -15.86 -14.40 28.22
N PHE A 18 -15.82 -13.08 28.36
CA PHE A 18 -14.62 -12.35 28.74
C PHE A 18 -14.36 -12.27 30.24
N TYR A 19 -15.06 -12.98 31.11
CA TYR A 19 -14.73 -13.03 32.53
C TYR A 19 -14.98 -14.41 33.15
N PRO A 20 -14.03 -15.37 33.02
CA PRO A 20 -13.97 -16.44 34.00
C PRO A 20 -13.65 -15.82 35.37
N ASP A 21 -14.18 -16.39 36.44
CA ASP A 21 -13.93 -15.99 37.83
C ASP A 21 -12.45 -15.60 38.02
N ALA A 22 -12.23 -14.41 38.59
CA ALA A 22 -10.90 -13.82 38.66
C ALA A 22 -9.89 -14.76 39.35
N PRO A 23 -8.89 -15.29 38.65
CA PRO A 23 -7.91 -16.19 39.25
C PRO A 23 -7.13 -15.50 40.38
N THR A 24 -6.67 -16.25 41.35
CA THR A 24 -5.76 -15.75 42.40
C THR A 24 -4.55 -15.06 41.76
N VAL A 25 -3.89 -14.11 42.47
CA VAL A 25 -2.75 -13.34 41.92
C VAL A 25 -1.66 -14.24 41.34
N ARG A 26 -1.39 -15.41 41.97
CA ARG A 26 -0.42 -16.39 41.47
C ARG A 26 -0.89 -17.06 40.17
N GLY A 27 -2.11 -17.54 40.10
CA GLY A 27 -2.68 -18.13 38.89
C GLY A 27 -2.84 -17.13 37.74
N ARG A 28 -2.99 -15.83 38.05
CA ARG A 28 -2.98 -14.76 37.01
C ARG A 28 -1.62 -14.56 36.37
N ALA A 29 -0.53 -14.63 37.14
CA ALA A 29 0.84 -14.52 36.60
C ALA A 29 1.18 -15.71 35.68
N ASP A 30 0.82 -16.93 36.07
CA ASP A 30 1.04 -18.14 35.26
C ASP A 30 0.20 -18.09 33.96
N ALA A 31 -1.06 -17.67 34.03
CA ALA A 31 -1.92 -17.51 32.88
C ALA A 31 -1.41 -16.40 31.93
N ALA A 32 -0.95 -15.28 32.47
CA ALA A 32 -0.36 -14.19 31.66
C ALA A 32 0.92 -14.66 30.95
N THR A 33 1.80 -15.39 31.65
CA THR A 33 3.01 -15.95 31.06
C THR A 33 2.70 -16.96 29.96
N ALA A 34 1.74 -17.87 30.17
CA ALA A 34 1.31 -18.83 29.16
C ALA A 34 0.69 -18.14 27.94
N GLY A 35 -0.13 -17.09 28.15
CA GLY A 35 -0.72 -16.28 27.09
C GLY A 35 0.35 -15.55 26.25
N ALA A 36 1.30 -14.90 26.91
CA ALA A 36 2.42 -14.23 26.25
C ALA A 36 3.27 -15.20 25.44
N SER A 37 3.63 -16.36 26.03
CA SER A 37 4.39 -17.40 25.32
C SER A 37 3.70 -17.87 24.06
N ARG A 38 2.38 -18.09 24.09
CA ARG A 38 1.60 -18.47 22.89
C ARG A 38 1.71 -17.46 21.76
N VAL A 39 1.68 -16.16 22.07
CA VAL A 39 1.82 -15.09 21.10
C VAL A 39 3.25 -15.07 20.52
N LEU A 40 4.26 -15.11 21.41
CA LEU A 40 5.67 -15.11 20.99
C LEU A 40 6.01 -16.33 20.13
N ASP A 41 5.49 -17.50 20.47
CA ASP A 41 5.66 -18.72 19.68
C ASP A 41 5.00 -18.58 18.28
N ALA A 42 3.83 -17.97 18.19
CA ALA A 42 3.19 -17.72 16.92
C ALA A 42 4.01 -16.75 16.04
N VAL A 43 4.54 -15.68 16.62
CA VAL A 43 5.43 -14.72 15.94
C VAL A 43 6.71 -15.42 15.46
N ALA A 44 7.32 -16.24 16.32
CA ALA A 44 8.54 -16.98 15.98
C ALA A 44 8.29 -17.98 14.84
N ARG A 45 7.19 -18.74 14.89
CA ARG A 45 6.82 -19.68 13.81
C ARG A 45 6.55 -18.93 12.49
N HIS A 46 5.87 -17.79 12.56
CA HIS A 46 5.64 -16.96 11.37
C HIS A 46 6.96 -16.45 10.77
N ALA A 47 7.88 -15.95 11.60
CA ALA A 47 9.18 -15.48 11.14
C ALA A 47 10.01 -16.61 10.51
N ALA A 48 10.03 -17.80 11.12
CA ALA A 48 10.69 -18.99 10.60
C ALA A 48 10.09 -19.41 9.24
N TYR A 49 8.76 -19.43 9.13
CA TYR A 49 8.06 -19.72 7.87
C TYR A 49 8.43 -18.70 6.78
N ARG A 50 8.33 -17.40 7.07
CA ARG A 50 8.63 -16.34 6.09
C ARG A 50 10.10 -16.34 5.66
N SER A 51 11.03 -16.77 6.51
CA SER A 51 12.45 -16.86 6.17
C SER A 51 12.78 -17.87 5.07
N ASP A 52 11.90 -18.84 4.83
CA ASP A 52 12.02 -19.85 3.76
C ASP A 52 11.09 -19.54 2.55
N CYS A 53 10.43 -18.37 2.53
CA CYS A 53 9.53 -17.94 1.46
C CYS A 53 10.14 -16.81 0.63
N VAL A 54 9.67 -16.67 -0.62
CA VAL A 54 9.88 -15.51 -1.48
C VAL A 54 8.57 -14.72 -1.58
N GLY A 55 8.58 -13.46 -1.11
CA GLY A 55 7.42 -12.57 -1.11
C GLY A 55 7.27 -11.85 -2.45
N LEU A 56 6.19 -12.16 -3.16
CA LEU A 56 5.81 -11.49 -4.42
C LEU A 56 4.48 -10.74 -4.27
N VAL A 57 4.12 -10.32 -3.05
CA VAL A 57 2.92 -9.51 -2.79
C VAL A 57 3.24 -8.03 -2.99
N PRO A 58 2.60 -7.31 -3.94
CA PRO A 58 2.98 -5.91 -4.23
C PRO A 58 2.73 -4.93 -3.09
N THR A 59 1.96 -5.32 -2.09
CA THR A 59 1.59 -4.49 -0.93
C THR A 59 2.40 -4.80 0.33
N GLU A 60 3.37 -5.71 0.24
CA GLU A 60 4.28 -6.06 1.33
C GLU A 60 5.69 -5.55 1.06
N ASN A 61 6.39 -5.18 2.11
CA ASN A 61 7.78 -4.71 2.05
C ASN A 61 8.44 -4.85 3.44
N LEU A 62 9.74 -4.58 3.50
CA LEU A 62 10.54 -4.72 4.70
C LEU A 62 11.06 -3.35 5.19
N LEU A 63 10.81 -3.06 6.46
CA LEU A 63 11.48 -1.97 7.16
C LEU A 63 12.98 -2.23 7.25
N SER A 64 13.77 -1.16 7.14
CA SER A 64 15.20 -1.25 7.49
C SER A 64 15.38 -1.63 8.97
N PRO A 65 16.53 -2.22 9.33
CA PRO A 65 16.86 -2.46 10.73
C PRO A 65 16.81 -1.18 11.58
N LEU A 66 17.27 -0.05 11.02
CA LEU A 66 17.25 1.25 11.70
C LEU A 66 15.82 1.75 11.93
N ALA A 67 14.96 1.76 10.91
CA ALA A 67 13.57 2.16 11.06
C ALA A 67 12.80 1.23 12.02
N ARG A 68 13.14 -0.06 12.04
CA ARG A 68 12.54 -1.04 12.96
C ARG A 68 12.95 -0.78 14.41
N SER A 69 14.19 -0.37 14.67
CA SER A 69 14.71 -0.16 16.04
C SER A 69 13.92 0.90 16.82
N VAL A 70 13.39 1.92 16.16
CA VAL A 70 12.65 2.99 16.83
C VAL A 70 11.20 2.64 17.17
N LEU A 71 10.64 1.57 16.60
CA LEU A 71 9.26 1.14 16.89
C LEU A 71 9.06 0.68 18.33
N GLY A 72 10.08 0.07 18.94
CA GLY A 72 10.05 -0.36 20.35
C GLY A 72 10.52 0.70 21.35
N SER A 73 10.73 1.95 20.92
CA SER A 73 11.21 3.02 21.78
C SER A 73 10.13 3.54 22.73
N ASP A 74 10.52 4.39 23.70
CA ASP A 74 9.61 5.07 24.62
C ASP A 74 8.51 5.86 23.93
N LEU A 75 8.70 6.26 22.66
CA LEU A 75 7.70 6.93 21.83
C LEU A 75 6.41 6.12 21.63
N SER A 76 6.44 4.80 21.85
CA SER A 76 5.29 3.91 21.65
C SER A 76 4.12 4.17 22.59
N HIS A 77 4.35 4.89 23.69
CA HIS A 77 3.34 5.19 24.71
C HIS A 77 3.37 6.65 25.17
N ARG A 78 3.89 7.56 24.32
CA ARG A 78 3.90 9.00 24.58
C ARG A 78 2.87 9.74 23.72
N TYR A 79 2.45 10.89 24.23
CA TYR A 79 1.54 11.81 23.55
C TYR A 79 2.28 13.07 23.13
N LEU A 80 1.99 13.54 21.93
CA LEU A 80 2.33 14.88 21.48
C LEU A 80 1.04 15.66 21.23
N PHE A 81 0.74 16.61 22.12
CA PHE A 81 -0.38 17.50 22.00
C PHE A 81 0.12 18.93 21.76
N GLN A 82 -0.22 19.47 20.61
CA GLN A 82 0.02 20.89 20.27
C GLN A 82 -1.33 21.63 20.27
N ASN A 83 -1.92 21.79 21.44
CA ASN A 83 -3.15 22.56 21.59
C ASN A 83 -2.87 23.73 22.56
N PRO A 84 -3.19 25.00 22.20
CA PRO A 84 -2.98 26.16 23.06
C PRO A 84 -3.68 26.06 24.42
N GLN A 85 -4.76 25.26 24.51
CA GLN A 85 -5.53 25.09 25.74
C GLN A 85 -4.95 24.03 26.69
N TRP A 86 -4.11 23.10 26.18
CA TRP A 86 -3.56 22.00 26.96
C TRP A 86 -2.06 21.89 26.77
N ARG A 87 -1.32 22.17 27.82
CA ARG A 87 0.14 22.13 27.80
C ARG A 87 0.64 20.76 28.27
N TYR A 88 1.18 19.98 27.33
CA TYR A 88 1.92 18.75 27.64
C TYR A 88 3.41 19.08 27.79
N VAL A 89 3.97 18.84 28.98
CA VAL A 89 5.37 19.21 29.30
C VAL A 89 6.34 18.04 29.04
N GLY A 90 5.84 16.77 29.01
CA GLY A 90 6.65 15.57 28.85
C GLY A 90 7.17 15.31 27.43
N GLY A 91 6.80 16.15 26.45
CA GLY A 91 7.12 15.98 25.05
C GLY A 91 8.21 16.89 24.49
N LYS A 92 9.23 17.24 25.28
CA LYS A 92 10.25 18.24 24.94
C LYS A 92 10.90 18.03 23.56
N HIS A 93 11.17 16.79 23.15
CA HIS A 93 11.80 16.44 21.88
C HIS A 93 10.84 15.76 20.89
N LEU A 94 9.58 15.54 21.25
CA LEU A 94 8.65 14.78 20.41
C LEU A 94 8.21 15.55 19.17
N SER A 95 8.10 16.88 19.27
CA SER A 95 7.80 17.76 18.13
C SER A 95 8.91 17.76 17.08
N GLU A 96 10.15 17.55 17.48
CA GLU A 96 11.29 17.45 16.56
C GLU A 96 11.16 16.23 15.64
N VAL A 97 10.62 15.10 16.14
CA VAL A 97 10.38 13.88 15.35
C VAL A 97 9.31 14.11 14.27
N GLU A 98 8.21 14.77 14.63
CA GLU A 98 7.15 15.09 13.67
C GLU A 98 7.65 16.10 12.64
N ALA A 99 8.32 17.17 13.07
CA ALA A 99 8.87 18.19 12.19
C ALA A 99 9.89 17.60 11.20
N ALA A 100 10.79 16.74 11.67
CA ALA A 100 11.77 16.07 10.81
C ALA A 100 11.09 15.19 9.74
N ALA A 101 10.05 14.44 10.11
CA ALA A 101 9.29 13.64 9.14
C ALA A 101 8.60 14.50 8.08
N GLN A 102 8.02 15.64 8.49
CA GLN A 102 7.36 16.60 7.60
C GLN A 102 8.37 17.27 6.65
N GLU A 103 9.51 17.73 7.17
CA GLU A 103 10.58 18.36 6.40
C GLU A 103 11.12 17.40 5.33
N MET A 104 11.54 16.20 5.74
CA MET A 104 12.08 15.18 4.81
C MET A 104 11.06 14.76 3.75
N ALA A 105 9.78 14.62 4.09
CA ALA A 105 8.74 14.36 3.11
C ALA A 105 8.53 15.56 2.17
N GLY A 106 8.52 16.78 2.71
CA GLY A 106 8.44 18.01 1.93
C GLY A 106 9.54 18.12 0.89
N GLU A 107 10.78 17.85 1.27
CA GLU A 107 11.94 17.84 0.39
C GLU A 107 11.86 16.70 -0.65
N LEU A 108 11.56 15.47 -0.21
CA LEU A 108 11.54 14.29 -1.07
C LEU A 108 10.48 14.36 -2.17
N PHE A 109 9.30 14.88 -1.85
CA PHE A 109 8.18 15.01 -2.79
C PHE A 109 8.02 16.40 -3.41
N GLY A 110 8.87 17.37 -3.05
CA GLY A 110 8.80 18.75 -3.55
C GLY A 110 7.49 19.44 -3.19
N VAL A 111 7.00 19.25 -1.96
CA VAL A 111 5.67 19.67 -1.53
C VAL A 111 5.75 20.57 -0.30
N ARG A 112 4.83 21.58 -0.22
CA ARG A 112 4.85 22.59 0.82
C ARG A 112 4.20 22.13 2.14
N TYR A 113 3.07 21.43 2.06
CA TYR A 113 2.28 21.02 3.22
C TYR A 113 2.24 19.51 3.32
N VAL A 114 2.73 18.99 4.46
CA VAL A 114 2.81 17.55 4.75
C VAL A 114 2.15 17.27 6.08
N ASN A 115 1.27 16.28 6.12
CA ASN A 115 0.70 15.76 7.35
C ASN A 115 1.03 14.27 7.49
N VAL A 116 1.76 13.91 8.56
CA VAL A 116 2.21 12.53 8.87
C VAL A 116 1.42 11.88 10.01
N ARG A 117 0.33 12.51 10.45
CA ARG A 117 -0.52 12.00 11.55
C ARG A 117 -1.46 10.87 11.17
N PRO A 118 -1.91 10.70 9.90
CA PRO A 118 -2.78 9.59 9.56
C PRO A 118 -2.19 8.23 9.96
N LEU A 119 -3.03 7.32 10.48
CA LEU A 119 -2.61 6.03 11.03
C LEU A 119 -2.40 4.97 9.97
N SER A 120 -3.01 5.13 8.79
CA SER A 120 -2.94 4.20 7.66
C SER A 120 -3.35 4.88 6.36
N GLY A 121 -3.17 4.22 5.21
CA GLY A 121 -3.69 4.70 3.93
C GLY A 121 -5.21 4.85 3.94
N GLU A 122 -5.96 3.89 4.51
CA GLU A 122 -7.42 4.01 4.62
C GLU A 122 -7.84 5.17 5.54
N ASN A 123 -7.07 5.45 6.60
CA ASN A 123 -7.30 6.63 7.42
C ASN A 123 -7.04 7.93 6.62
N CYS A 124 -6.06 7.95 5.71
CA CYS A 124 -5.90 9.05 4.75
C CYS A 124 -7.14 9.22 3.88
N THR A 125 -7.66 8.13 3.31
CA THR A 125 -8.89 8.16 2.49
C THR A 125 -10.07 8.76 3.25
N ASN A 126 -10.27 8.33 4.51
CA ASN A 126 -11.32 8.88 5.37
C ASN A 126 -11.13 10.38 5.63
N ILE A 127 -9.93 10.79 6.01
CA ILE A 127 -9.61 12.20 6.30
C ILE A 127 -9.80 13.07 5.06
N VAL A 128 -9.20 12.68 3.93
CA VAL A 128 -9.22 13.47 2.71
C VAL A 128 -10.64 13.62 2.18
N ILE A 129 -11.43 12.54 2.10
CA ILE A 129 -12.81 12.61 1.62
C ILE A 129 -13.65 13.54 2.52
N HIS A 130 -13.55 13.44 3.84
CA HIS A 130 -14.27 14.33 4.75
C HIS A 130 -13.76 15.78 4.69
N ALA A 131 -12.50 15.99 4.33
CA ALA A 131 -11.94 17.33 4.17
C ALA A 131 -12.39 18.00 2.87
N VAL A 132 -12.58 17.25 1.78
CA VAL A 132 -12.76 17.86 0.45
C VAL A 132 -14.15 17.67 -0.15
N LEU A 133 -14.90 16.63 0.23
CA LEU A 133 -16.21 16.34 -0.34
C LEU A 133 -17.32 17.00 0.48
N GLU A 134 -18.00 17.97 -0.11
CA GLU A 134 -19.19 18.56 0.47
C GLU A 134 -20.37 17.59 0.40
N ARG A 135 -21.34 17.70 1.34
CA ARG A 135 -22.54 16.89 1.31
C ARG A 135 -23.32 17.07 0.01
N GLY A 136 -23.60 15.96 -0.67
CA GLY A 136 -24.30 15.97 -1.96
C GLY A 136 -23.41 16.30 -3.17
N GLY A 137 -22.09 16.46 -2.99
CA GLY A 137 -21.16 16.73 -4.09
C GLY A 137 -21.00 15.54 -5.04
N ALA A 138 -20.64 15.83 -6.30
CA ALA A 138 -20.37 14.82 -7.32
C ALA A 138 -18.97 14.21 -7.13
N PHE A 139 -18.93 12.93 -6.79
CA PHE A 139 -17.72 12.20 -6.45
C PHE A 139 -17.41 11.11 -7.48
N TYR A 140 -16.31 11.29 -8.22
CA TYR A 140 -15.83 10.30 -9.18
C TYR A 140 -14.68 9.49 -8.60
N HIS A 141 -14.73 8.17 -8.76
CA HIS A 141 -13.71 7.25 -8.24
C HIS A 141 -13.47 6.08 -9.19
N LEU A 142 -12.32 5.42 -9.06
CA LEU A 142 -12.07 4.15 -9.73
C LEU A 142 -12.94 3.07 -9.10
N ASP A 143 -13.65 2.29 -9.93
CA ASP A 143 -14.39 1.12 -9.47
C ASP A 143 -13.43 -0.04 -9.15
N MET A 144 -13.81 -0.96 -8.26
CA MET A 144 -13.00 -2.14 -7.94
C MET A 144 -12.69 -3.00 -9.16
N HIS A 145 -13.63 -3.09 -10.14
CA HIS A 145 -13.41 -3.83 -11.38
C HIS A 145 -12.47 -3.08 -12.34
N ASP A 146 -12.23 -1.81 -12.10
CA ASP A 146 -11.30 -0.95 -12.83
C ASP A 146 -9.99 -0.74 -12.04
N GLY A 147 -9.79 -1.52 -10.99
CA GLY A 147 -8.58 -1.52 -10.18
C GLY A 147 -8.59 -0.57 -9.00
N GLY A 148 -9.70 0.11 -8.71
CA GLY A 148 -9.86 0.98 -7.55
C GLY A 148 -9.88 0.22 -6.22
N HIS A 149 -9.74 0.97 -5.13
CA HIS A 149 -9.87 0.44 -3.77
C HIS A 149 -11.31 0.66 -3.26
N PHE A 150 -11.82 -0.28 -2.47
CA PHE A 150 -13.21 -0.24 -2.00
C PHE A 150 -13.51 0.90 -1.00
N ALA A 151 -12.48 1.45 -0.33
CA ALA A 151 -12.66 2.41 0.75
C ALA A 151 -13.26 3.75 0.27
N ALA A 152 -12.76 4.34 -0.82
CA ALA A 152 -13.24 5.63 -1.30
C ALA A 152 -14.74 5.64 -1.60
N HIS A 153 -15.23 4.61 -2.31
CA HIS A 153 -16.66 4.45 -2.56
C HIS A 153 -17.51 4.37 -1.28
N SER A 154 -17.03 3.59 -0.31
CA SER A 154 -17.74 3.37 0.95
C SER A 154 -17.78 4.62 1.82
N VAL A 155 -16.67 5.35 1.92
CA VAL A 155 -16.56 6.57 2.71
C VAL A 155 -17.41 7.69 2.08
N ALA A 156 -17.25 7.94 0.77
CA ALA A 156 -18.02 8.95 0.06
C ALA A 156 -19.54 8.71 0.15
N GLY A 157 -19.96 7.44 0.21
CA GLY A 157 -21.36 7.08 0.36
C GLY A 157 -22.06 7.54 1.65
N ARG A 158 -21.28 8.01 2.63
CA ARG A 158 -21.82 8.63 3.87
C ARG A 158 -22.11 10.12 3.69
N LEU A 159 -21.57 10.73 2.62
CA LEU A 159 -21.68 12.16 2.34
C LEU A 159 -22.53 12.45 1.12
N THR A 160 -22.55 11.55 0.12
CA THR A 160 -23.25 11.79 -1.15
C THR A 160 -23.75 10.50 -1.80
N ASP A 161 -24.91 10.61 -2.48
CA ASP A 161 -25.43 9.58 -3.39
C ASP A 161 -24.94 9.82 -4.85
N ARG A 162 -24.30 10.96 -5.13
CA ARG A 162 -23.75 11.32 -6.44
C ARG A 162 -22.35 10.72 -6.64
N ARG A 163 -22.19 9.43 -6.32
CA ARG A 163 -20.97 8.68 -6.60
C ARG A 163 -21.03 8.15 -8.02
N ARG A 164 -19.96 8.39 -8.77
CA ARG A 164 -19.85 8.02 -10.18
C ARG A 164 -18.58 7.22 -10.39
N ARG A 165 -18.68 6.18 -11.20
CA ARG A 165 -17.48 5.47 -11.68
C ARG A 165 -16.73 6.39 -12.63
N LEU A 166 -15.43 6.55 -12.42
CA LEU A 166 -14.56 7.19 -13.40
C LEU A 166 -14.43 6.26 -14.62
N PRO A 167 -14.70 6.73 -15.85
CA PRO A 167 -14.52 5.93 -17.05
C PRO A 167 -13.09 5.39 -17.15
N TYR A 168 -12.96 4.09 -17.47
CA TYR A 168 -11.69 3.39 -17.45
C TYR A 168 -11.55 2.45 -18.66
N ASP A 169 -10.41 2.55 -19.34
CA ASP A 169 -10.00 1.67 -20.40
C ASP A 169 -9.24 0.47 -19.80
N ALA A 170 -9.96 -0.61 -19.60
CA ALA A 170 -9.41 -1.81 -18.95
C ALA A 170 -8.38 -2.53 -19.83
N GLU A 171 -8.48 -2.44 -21.16
CA GLU A 171 -7.54 -3.06 -22.09
C GLU A 171 -6.17 -2.40 -22.01
N ASN A 172 -6.13 -1.08 -21.97
CA ASN A 172 -4.91 -0.29 -21.87
C ASN A 172 -4.50 -0.01 -20.42
N ALA A 173 -5.27 -0.47 -19.42
CA ALA A 173 -5.06 -0.25 -17.99
C ALA A 173 -4.86 1.24 -17.64
N THR A 174 -5.76 2.09 -18.14
CA THR A 174 -5.69 3.56 -17.99
C THR A 174 -7.10 4.19 -17.89
N ILE A 175 -7.16 5.48 -17.56
CA ILE A 175 -8.41 6.26 -17.57
C ILE A 175 -8.87 6.48 -19.01
N ASP A 176 -10.17 6.26 -19.30
CA ASP A 176 -10.81 6.61 -20.56
C ASP A 176 -11.14 8.11 -20.59
N LEU A 177 -10.25 8.90 -21.19
CA LEU A 177 -10.41 10.36 -21.25
C LEU A 177 -11.63 10.80 -22.08
N GLU A 178 -11.98 10.10 -23.15
CA GLU A 178 -13.17 10.41 -23.94
C GLU A 178 -14.46 10.13 -23.14
N GLY A 179 -14.47 9.01 -22.43
CA GLY A 179 -15.53 8.68 -21.48
C GLY A 179 -15.64 9.71 -20.37
N CYS A 180 -14.51 10.17 -19.81
CA CYS A 180 -14.48 11.25 -18.83
C CYS A 180 -15.05 12.56 -19.39
N ALA A 181 -14.67 12.97 -20.59
CA ALA A 181 -15.19 14.18 -21.22
C ALA A 181 -16.73 14.13 -21.36
N ARG A 182 -17.27 13.00 -21.80
CA ARG A 182 -18.73 12.79 -21.88
C ARG A 182 -19.41 12.81 -20.51
N ALA A 183 -18.82 12.15 -19.51
CA ALA A 183 -19.36 12.09 -18.17
C ALA A 183 -19.36 13.46 -17.47
N PHE A 184 -18.26 14.21 -17.57
CA PHE A 184 -18.10 15.51 -16.93
C PHE A 184 -18.96 16.61 -17.60
N ALA A 185 -19.25 16.47 -18.90
CA ALA A 185 -20.20 17.34 -19.57
C ALA A 185 -21.64 17.14 -19.06
N GLN A 186 -22.01 15.95 -18.62
CA GLN A 186 -23.32 15.67 -18.04
C GLN A 186 -23.39 16.04 -16.56
N GLU A 187 -22.37 15.72 -15.80
CA GLU A 187 -22.27 15.99 -14.36
C GLU A 187 -20.80 16.34 -14.02
N PRO A 188 -20.48 17.65 -13.92
CA PRO A 188 -19.12 18.06 -13.54
C PRO A 188 -18.72 17.50 -12.18
N PRO A 189 -17.48 17.01 -12.02
CA PRO A 189 -16.99 16.50 -10.74
C PRO A 189 -16.72 17.63 -9.75
N ASP A 190 -17.09 17.42 -8.49
CA ASP A 190 -16.58 18.23 -7.38
C ASP A 190 -15.26 17.60 -6.87
N VAL A 191 -15.20 16.27 -6.84
CA VAL A 191 -14.00 15.52 -6.43
C VAL A 191 -13.78 14.33 -7.37
N ILE A 192 -12.53 14.16 -7.81
CA ILE A 192 -12.04 12.95 -8.50
C ILE A 192 -11.03 12.29 -7.56
N TYR A 193 -11.29 11.03 -7.16
CA TYR A 193 -10.46 10.27 -6.23
C TYR A 193 -9.84 9.06 -6.94
N LEU A 194 -8.52 9.11 -7.14
CA LEU A 194 -7.75 8.08 -7.84
C LEU A 194 -7.03 7.19 -6.81
N ASP A 195 -7.67 6.09 -6.43
CA ASP A 195 -7.20 5.13 -5.43
C ASP A 195 -6.83 3.77 -6.03
N ALA A 196 -6.02 3.78 -7.09
CA ALA A 196 -5.67 2.57 -7.81
C ALA A 196 -4.92 1.54 -6.93
N SER A 197 -5.57 0.40 -6.66
CA SER A 197 -4.94 -0.81 -6.11
C SER A 197 -4.23 -1.62 -7.18
N MET A 198 -4.77 -1.57 -8.40
CA MET A 198 -4.23 -2.21 -9.59
C MET A 198 -3.68 -1.13 -10.50
N VAL A 199 -2.36 -1.04 -10.62
CA VAL A 199 -1.69 0.01 -11.41
C VAL A 199 -0.51 -0.59 -12.18
N LEU A 200 -0.59 -0.56 -13.53
CA LEU A 200 0.53 -0.92 -14.41
C LEU A 200 1.23 0.31 -14.96
N PHE A 201 0.48 1.36 -15.25
CA PHE A 201 0.98 2.55 -15.94
C PHE A 201 0.55 3.83 -15.22
N PRO A 202 1.26 4.95 -15.40
CA PRO A 202 0.85 6.26 -14.92
C PRO A 202 -0.55 6.66 -15.43
N HIS A 203 -1.31 7.34 -14.59
CA HIS A 203 -2.59 7.92 -14.99
C HIS A 203 -2.37 9.22 -15.79
N PRO A 204 -3.22 9.54 -16.79
CA PRO A 204 -3.09 10.75 -17.62
C PRO A 204 -3.60 11.99 -16.88
N LEU A 205 -2.95 12.38 -15.78
CA LEU A 205 -3.42 13.42 -14.84
C LEU A 205 -3.56 14.79 -15.50
N THR A 206 -2.60 15.21 -16.34
CA THR A 206 -2.66 16.52 -17.01
C THR A 206 -3.92 16.64 -17.87
N ALA A 207 -4.18 15.63 -18.70
CA ALA A 207 -5.39 15.64 -19.54
C ALA A 207 -6.67 15.50 -18.70
N LEU A 208 -6.64 14.72 -17.61
CA LEU A 208 -7.78 14.61 -16.70
C LEU A 208 -8.07 15.94 -16.00
N ARG A 209 -7.04 16.69 -15.61
CA ARG A 209 -7.18 18.04 -15.03
C ARG A 209 -7.79 19.03 -16.03
N GLU A 210 -7.36 18.99 -17.28
CA GLU A 210 -7.92 19.83 -18.34
C GLU A 210 -9.42 19.57 -18.54
N LEU A 211 -9.83 18.29 -18.53
CA LEU A 211 -11.23 17.90 -18.67
C LEU A 211 -12.08 18.24 -17.43
N ALA A 212 -11.53 18.04 -16.23
CA ALA A 212 -12.23 18.30 -14.98
C ALA A 212 -12.38 19.81 -14.67
N GLY A 213 -11.51 20.64 -15.26
CA GLY A 213 -11.48 22.08 -15.01
C GLY A 213 -10.89 22.45 -13.64
N PRO A 214 -10.80 23.75 -13.33
CA PRO A 214 -10.08 24.27 -12.16
C PRO A 214 -10.82 24.08 -10.83
N HIS A 215 -12.12 23.83 -10.86
CA HIS A 215 -12.95 23.72 -9.64
C HIS A 215 -12.95 22.34 -9.02
N ALA A 216 -12.76 21.30 -9.82
CA ALA A 216 -12.69 19.93 -9.32
C ALA A 216 -11.43 19.72 -8.48
N ILE A 217 -11.57 19.04 -7.35
CA ILE A 217 -10.42 18.61 -6.54
C ILE A 217 -10.00 17.21 -7.00
N ILE A 218 -8.77 17.06 -7.48
CA ILE A 218 -8.21 15.78 -7.86
C ILE A 218 -7.32 15.27 -6.73
N VAL A 219 -7.68 14.12 -6.16
CA VAL A 219 -6.93 13.41 -5.15
C VAL A 219 -6.25 12.20 -5.77
N TYR A 220 -4.95 12.09 -5.60
CA TYR A 220 -4.17 10.94 -6.02
C TYR A 220 -3.74 10.13 -4.79
N ASP A 221 -4.35 8.96 -4.58
CA ASP A 221 -3.87 8.00 -3.59
C ASP A 221 -2.75 7.16 -4.20
N ALA A 222 -1.53 7.49 -3.80
CA ALA A 222 -0.30 6.85 -4.25
C ALA A 222 0.06 5.60 -3.45
N SER A 223 -0.82 5.06 -2.63
CA SER A 223 -0.50 3.95 -1.72
C SER A 223 0.29 2.80 -2.38
N GLN A 224 0.03 2.49 -3.65
CA GLN A 224 0.76 1.46 -4.37
C GLN A 224 2.14 1.94 -4.86
N VAL A 225 2.22 3.17 -5.35
CA VAL A 225 3.38 3.67 -6.10
C VAL A 225 4.18 4.75 -5.37
N LEU A 226 3.86 5.03 -4.09
CA LEU A 226 4.48 6.11 -3.33
C LEU A 226 6.02 6.02 -3.29
N GLY A 227 6.57 4.81 -3.16
CA GLY A 227 8.02 4.58 -3.20
C GLY A 227 8.64 4.82 -4.59
N LEU A 228 7.89 4.56 -5.66
CA LEU A 228 8.34 4.83 -7.03
C LEU A 228 8.30 6.33 -7.35
N ILE A 229 7.29 7.05 -6.83
CA ILE A 229 7.20 8.52 -6.90
C ILE A 229 8.35 9.15 -6.10
N ALA A 230 8.59 8.69 -4.87
CA ALA A 230 9.69 9.14 -4.03
C ALA A 230 11.06 8.94 -4.69
N GLY A 231 11.23 7.83 -5.43
CA GLY A 231 12.44 7.53 -6.20
C GLY A 231 12.54 8.24 -7.55
N GLY A 232 11.56 9.07 -7.93
CA GLY A 232 11.56 9.80 -9.20
C GLY A 232 11.46 8.93 -10.45
N THR A 233 10.88 7.72 -10.33
CA THR A 233 10.79 6.75 -11.44
C THR A 233 9.37 6.51 -11.93
N PHE A 234 8.41 7.21 -11.36
CA PHE A 234 7.01 7.20 -11.75
C PHE A 234 6.54 8.63 -12.00
N GLN A 235 5.22 8.87 -12.19
CA GLN A 235 4.69 10.21 -12.42
C GLN A 235 4.88 11.15 -11.21
N ASP A 236 4.73 12.46 -11.44
CA ASP A 236 4.68 13.48 -10.40
C ASP A 236 3.25 14.04 -10.28
N PRO A 237 2.39 13.43 -9.44
CA PRO A 237 0.96 13.74 -9.46
C PRO A 237 0.63 15.21 -9.17
N LEU A 238 1.36 15.86 -8.25
CA LEU A 238 1.07 17.26 -7.89
C LEU A 238 1.46 18.25 -9.00
N ARG A 239 2.51 17.95 -9.77
CA ARG A 239 2.88 18.77 -10.94
C ARG A 239 2.01 18.46 -12.15
N GLU A 240 1.47 17.26 -12.25
CA GLU A 240 0.60 16.82 -13.33
C GLU A 240 -0.87 17.21 -13.12
N GLY A 241 -1.23 17.84 -11.99
CA GLY A 241 -2.55 18.42 -11.80
C GLY A 241 -3.39 17.83 -10.65
N ALA A 242 -2.86 16.90 -9.85
CA ALA A 242 -3.50 16.52 -8.59
C ALA A 242 -3.37 17.66 -7.54
N ASP A 243 -4.41 17.85 -6.75
CA ASP A 243 -4.42 18.84 -5.65
C ASP A 243 -3.90 18.25 -4.35
N ILE A 244 -4.15 16.95 -4.13
CA ILE A 244 -3.71 16.21 -2.96
C ILE A 244 -3.03 14.92 -3.42
N LEU A 245 -1.87 14.65 -2.83
CA LEU A 245 -1.17 13.37 -2.89
C LEU A 245 -1.29 12.73 -1.51
N SER A 246 -1.81 11.52 -1.43
CA SER A 246 -1.91 10.77 -0.17
C SER A 246 -1.50 9.32 -0.36
N GLY A 247 -1.31 8.60 0.74
CA GLY A 247 -1.09 7.17 0.63
C GLY A 247 -0.55 6.50 1.89
N SER A 248 -0.56 5.17 1.86
CA SER A 248 0.12 4.34 2.86
C SER A 248 1.63 4.32 2.63
N THR A 249 2.39 4.21 3.72
CA THR A 249 3.85 4.36 3.69
C THR A 249 4.61 3.02 3.77
N HIS A 250 3.92 1.87 3.64
CA HIS A 250 4.50 0.54 3.92
C HIS A 250 4.45 -0.45 2.74
N LYS A 251 4.13 0.04 1.53
CA LYS A 251 4.04 -0.80 0.31
C LYS A 251 5.30 -0.61 -0.55
N SER A 252 5.19 0.05 -1.69
CA SER A 252 6.38 0.37 -2.50
C SER A 252 7.35 1.30 -1.75
N LEU A 253 6.88 2.23 -0.94
CA LEU A 253 7.72 2.90 0.06
C LEU A 253 7.95 1.94 1.24
N PRO A 254 9.20 1.56 1.57
CA PRO A 254 9.50 0.54 2.58
C PRO A 254 9.47 1.09 4.01
N GLY A 255 8.40 1.80 4.38
CA GLY A 255 8.20 2.44 5.67
C GLY A 255 7.27 1.66 6.61
N PRO A 256 6.95 2.21 7.77
CA PRO A 256 6.01 1.63 8.73
C PRO A 256 4.58 1.68 8.20
N GLN A 257 3.69 0.90 8.79
CA GLN A 257 2.24 1.00 8.57
C GLN A 257 1.73 2.35 9.08
N LYS A 258 1.65 3.32 8.18
CA LYS A 258 1.21 4.67 8.44
C LYS A 258 0.63 5.29 7.16
N GLY A 259 0.12 6.50 7.24
CA GLY A 259 -0.33 7.29 6.11
C GLY A 259 0.33 8.66 6.07
N VAL A 260 0.35 9.26 4.90
CA VAL A 260 0.80 10.64 4.65
C VAL A 260 -0.20 11.35 3.74
N ILE A 261 -0.44 12.63 3.99
CA ILE A 261 -1.26 13.51 3.14
C ILE A 261 -0.42 14.75 2.82
N MET A 262 -0.34 15.08 1.55
CA MET A 262 0.53 16.13 1.02
C MET A 262 -0.22 16.99 0.01
N THR A 263 0.03 18.31 0.02
CA THR A 263 -0.57 19.26 -0.92
C THR A 263 0.29 20.51 -1.05
N ASN A 264 0.17 21.22 -2.18
CA ASN A 264 0.74 22.56 -2.34
C ASN A 264 -0.30 23.68 -2.10
N ARG A 265 -1.57 23.31 -1.84
CA ARG A 265 -2.68 24.22 -1.62
C ARG A 265 -2.89 24.46 -0.12
N GLU A 266 -2.73 25.72 0.31
CA GLU A 266 -2.90 26.13 1.70
C GLU A 266 -4.33 25.91 2.22
N ASP A 267 -5.34 26.20 1.39
CA ASP A 267 -6.74 26.00 1.72
C ASP A 267 -7.06 24.53 2.01
N LEU A 268 -6.51 23.60 1.20
CA LEU A 268 -6.69 22.17 1.40
C LEU A 268 -5.89 21.65 2.61
N ALA A 269 -4.69 22.15 2.82
CA ALA A 269 -3.90 21.83 4.01
C ALA A 269 -4.66 22.19 5.30
N ALA A 270 -5.25 23.40 5.35
CA ALA A 270 -6.06 23.84 6.49
C ALA A 270 -7.31 22.96 6.70
N ARG A 271 -8.01 22.58 5.63
CA ARG A 271 -9.18 21.67 5.69
C ARG A 271 -8.79 20.29 6.20
N VAL A 272 -7.68 19.73 5.72
CA VAL A 272 -7.14 18.44 6.16
C VAL A 272 -6.78 18.49 7.64
N GLU A 273 -6.06 19.51 8.09
CA GLU A 273 -5.66 19.66 9.50
C GLU A 273 -6.89 19.75 10.42
N ALA A 274 -7.89 20.57 10.08
CA ALA A 274 -9.13 20.70 10.84
C ALA A 274 -9.94 19.38 10.86
N THR A 275 -9.83 18.54 9.84
CA THR A 275 -10.51 17.26 9.76
C THR A 275 -9.79 16.19 10.59
N ILE A 276 -8.46 16.22 10.62
CA ILE A 276 -7.66 15.23 11.36
C ILE A 276 -7.99 15.29 12.84
N PHE A 277 -7.83 16.46 13.46
CA PHE A 277 -8.04 16.61 14.89
C PHE A 277 -9.18 17.58 15.19
N PRO A 278 -10.13 17.19 16.06
CA PRO A 278 -10.20 15.93 16.84
C PRO A 278 -10.98 14.78 16.13
N GLY A 279 -11.37 14.97 14.86
CA GLY A 279 -12.37 14.12 14.19
C GLY A 279 -11.90 12.70 13.87
N HIS A 280 -10.67 12.53 13.39
CA HIS A 280 -10.17 11.25 12.86
C HIS A 280 -8.97 10.67 13.62
N VAL A 281 -8.12 11.52 14.18
CA VAL A 281 -6.90 11.11 14.87
C VAL A 281 -6.72 11.97 16.12
N SER A 282 -6.44 11.33 17.25
CA SER A 282 -6.02 11.99 18.49
C SER A 282 -4.55 11.67 18.79
N ASN A 283 -4.24 10.42 19.15
CA ASN A 283 -2.88 9.95 19.30
C ASN A 283 -2.40 9.29 18.01
N PHE A 284 -1.39 9.86 17.36
CA PHE A 284 -0.97 9.50 16.01
C PHE A 284 0.25 8.55 15.95
N HIS A 285 0.48 7.75 17.00
CA HIS A 285 1.52 6.71 17.05
C HIS A 285 2.91 7.25 16.70
N LEU A 286 3.47 8.03 17.60
CA LEU A 286 4.71 8.79 17.39
C LEU A 286 5.92 7.92 17.03
N HIS A 287 6.00 6.68 17.56
CA HIS A 287 7.03 5.72 17.18
C HIS A 287 6.96 5.31 15.69
N HIS A 288 5.76 5.28 15.10
CA HIS A 288 5.61 5.08 13.65
C HIS A 288 6.00 6.35 12.87
N VAL A 289 5.79 7.57 13.42
CA VAL A 289 6.31 8.79 12.80
C VAL A 289 7.84 8.79 12.79
N ALA A 290 8.47 8.36 13.89
CA ALA A 290 9.93 8.22 13.94
C ALA A 290 10.46 7.19 12.93
N ALA A 291 9.81 6.04 12.81
CA ALA A 291 10.19 5.04 11.81
C ALA A 291 9.97 5.57 10.37
N LEU A 292 8.92 6.36 10.14
CA LEU A 292 8.69 7.02 8.85
C LEU A 292 9.79 8.06 8.56
N ALA A 293 10.17 8.88 9.54
CA ALA A 293 11.27 9.84 9.38
C ALA A 293 12.57 9.17 8.95
N VAL A 294 12.94 8.06 9.60
CA VAL A 294 14.10 7.24 9.19
C VAL A 294 13.93 6.73 7.76
N THR A 295 12.76 6.21 7.40
CA THR A 295 12.48 5.73 6.05
C THR A 295 12.60 6.82 5.00
N LEU A 296 12.12 8.03 5.30
CA LEU A 296 12.23 9.20 4.39
C LEU A 296 13.69 9.62 4.19
N ALA A 297 14.47 9.67 5.27
CA ALA A 297 15.91 9.93 5.19
C ALA A 297 16.66 8.89 4.31
N GLU A 298 16.32 7.61 4.48
CA GLU A 298 16.83 6.54 3.62
C GLU A 298 16.38 6.69 2.16
N ALA A 299 15.11 7.09 1.94
CA ALA A 299 14.58 7.30 0.60
C ALA A 299 15.24 8.48 -0.13
N GLN A 300 15.61 9.55 0.57
CA GLN A 300 16.40 10.65 0.00
C GLN A 300 17.76 10.17 -0.56
N THR A 301 18.38 9.16 0.06
CA THR A 301 19.69 8.65 -0.34
C THR A 301 19.59 7.50 -1.33
N TYR A 302 18.73 6.52 -1.05
CA TYR A 302 18.67 5.23 -1.76
C TYR A 302 17.41 5.04 -2.60
N GLY A 303 16.43 5.93 -2.48
CA GLY A 303 15.10 5.75 -3.06
C GLY A 303 15.11 5.64 -4.58
N SER A 304 15.95 6.41 -5.26
CA SER A 304 16.08 6.37 -6.73
C SER A 304 16.64 5.02 -7.22
N ASP A 305 17.67 4.50 -6.58
CA ASP A 305 18.25 3.20 -6.94
C ASP A 305 17.30 2.06 -6.64
N TYR A 306 16.63 2.10 -5.49
CA TYR A 306 15.62 1.12 -5.11
C TYR A 306 14.43 1.11 -6.10
N ALA A 307 13.91 2.26 -6.45
CA ALA A 307 12.78 2.37 -7.36
C ALA A 307 13.13 1.89 -8.77
N ARG A 308 14.29 2.28 -9.32
CA ARG A 308 14.78 1.79 -10.62
C ARG A 308 14.92 0.27 -10.62
N GLN A 309 15.52 -0.31 -9.59
CA GLN A 309 15.67 -1.76 -9.50
C GLN A 309 14.33 -2.47 -9.34
N THR A 310 13.39 -1.89 -8.59
CA THR A 310 12.03 -2.43 -8.44
C THR A 310 11.31 -2.53 -9.78
N LEU A 311 11.40 -1.49 -10.62
CA LEU A 311 10.84 -1.49 -11.98
C LEU A 311 11.54 -2.47 -12.90
N ALA A 312 12.88 -2.51 -12.87
CA ALA A 312 13.67 -3.46 -13.68
C ALA A 312 13.30 -4.92 -13.33
N ASN A 313 13.15 -5.20 -12.05
CA ASN A 313 12.72 -6.50 -11.55
C ASN A 313 11.29 -6.85 -12.02
N ALA A 314 10.34 -5.93 -11.91
CA ALA A 314 8.97 -6.16 -12.36
C ALA A 314 8.90 -6.43 -13.87
N HIS A 315 9.63 -5.66 -14.66
CA HIS A 315 9.71 -5.84 -16.11
C HIS A 315 10.37 -7.18 -16.46
N ALA A 316 11.48 -7.56 -15.80
CA ALA A 316 12.17 -8.82 -16.03
C ALA A 316 11.29 -10.03 -15.65
N LEU A 317 10.59 -9.96 -14.51
CA LEU A 317 9.66 -11.00 -14.07
C LEU A 317 8.53 -11.18 -15.08
N GLY A 318 7.83 -10.10 -15.45
CA GLY A 318 6.69 -10.17 -16.37
C GLY A 318 7.10 -10.60 -17.79
N SER A 319 8.22 -10.07 -18.31
CA SER A 319 8.73 -10.44 -19.63
C SER A 319 9.10 -11.93 -19.70
N GLU A 320 9.75 -12.47 -18.67
CA GLU A 320 10.13 -13.87 -18.63
C GLU A 320 8.90 -14.80 -18.46
N LEU A 321 7.91 -14.42 -17.63
CA LEU A 321 6.65 -15.14 -17.52
C LEU A 321 5.92 -15.21 -18.87
N GLY A 322 5.89 -14.10 -19.61
CA GLY A 322 5.34 -14.06 -20.98
C GLY A 322 6.11 -14.93 -21.96
N ARG A 323 7.46 -14.91 -21.92
CA ARG A 323 8.32 -15.76 -22.74
C ARG A 323 8.10 -17.26 -22.47
N LEU A 324 7.78 -17.62 -21.23
CA LEU A 324 7.43 -18.98 -20.83
C LEU A 324 6.00 -19.38 -21.21
N GLY A 325 5.22 -18.50 -21.83
CA GLY A 325 3.87 -18.78 -22.33
C GLY A 325 2.73 -18.47 -21.35
N LEU A 326 3.00 -17.83 -20.21
CA LEU A 326 1.94 -17.35 -19.33
C LEU A 326 1.33 -16.04 -19.87
N ARG A 327 0.03 -15.85 -19.63
CA ARG A 327 -0.70 -14.68 -20.10
C ARG A 327 -0.48 -13.47 -19.18
N VAL A 328 0.59 -12.70 -19.43
CA VAL A 328 0.89 -11.45 -18.74
C VAL A 328 0.02 -10.34 -19.32
N GLN A 329 -0.57 -9.52 -18.45
CA GLN A 329 -1.36 -8.33 -18.83
C GLN A 329 -0.44 -7.13 -19.06
N GLY A 330 -0.95 -6.07 -19.74
CA GLY A 330 -0.18 -4.86 -20.09
C GLY A 330 0.45 -4.91 -21.48
N GLY A 331 0.21 -5.98 -22.27
CA GLY A 331 0.67 -6.12 -23.64
C GLY A 331 2.19 -6.09 -23.77
N ALA A 332 2.70 -5.50 -24.87
CA ALA A 332 4.14 -5.41 -25.13
C ALA A 332 4.91 -4.54 -24.10
N ARG A 333 4.22 -3.65 -23.37
CA ARG A 333 4.83 -2.80 -22.35
C ARG A 333 5.04 -3.51 -21.02
N VAL A 334 4.39 -4.65 -20.79
CA VAL A 334 4.38 -5.42 -19.53
C VAL A 334 3.91 -4.58 -18.35
N THR A 335 4.75 -3.69 -17.85
CA THR A 335 4.44 -2.78 -16.72
C THR A 335 5.41 -1.60 -16.71
N ALA A 336 4.96 -0.47 -16.19
CA ALA A 336 5.77 0.67 -15.78
C ALA A 336 5.71 0.85 -14.24
N SER A 337 5.18 -0.14 -13.50
CA SER A 337 5.10 -0.13 -12.04
C SER A 337 5.82 -1.36 -11.45
N HIS A 338 5.63 -1.56 -10.15
CA HIS A 338 6.14 -2.71 -9.43
C HIS A 338 5.25 -3.96 -9.53
N GLN A 339 4.12 -3.87 -10.25
CA GLN A 339 3.13 -4.94 -10.35
C GLN A 339 3.24 -5.69 -11.68
N VAL A 340 2.96 -6.99 -11.63
CA VAL A 340 2.79 -7.88 -12.78
C VAL A 340 1.46 -8.61 -12.61
N TRP A 341 0.59 -8.56 -13.62
CA TRP A 341 -0.73 -9.19 -13.58
C TRP A 341 -0.78 -10.39 -14.53
N LEU A 342 -1.33 -11.50 -14.04
CA LEU A 342 -1.41 -12.75 -14.78
C LEU A 342 -2.85 -13.25 -14.92
N ASP A 343 -3.23 -13.62 -16.12
CA ASP A 343 -4.34 -14.53 -16.38
C ASP A 343 -3.85 -15.97 -16.22
N VAL A 344 -4.33 -16.65 -15.20
CA VAL A 344 -3.97 -18.05 -14.89
C VAL A 344 -5.08 -19.05 -15.28
N ALA A 345 -6.20 -18.56 -15.81
CA ALA A 345 -7.34 -19.41 -16.18
C ALA A 345 -7.00 -20.60 -17.07
N PRO A 346 -6.01 -20.55 -18.00
CA PRO A 346 -5.60 -21.70 -18.77
C PRO A 346 -5.00 -22.86 -17.96
N HIS A 347 -4.51 -22.59 -16.76
CA HIS A 347 -3.76 -23.56 -15.94
C HIS A 347 -4.51 -23.98 -14.68
N ALA A 348 -5.20 -23.04 -14.01
CA ALA A 348 -5.95 -23.28 -12.79
C ALA A 348 -6.92 -22.13 -12.52
N THR A 349 -7.86 -22.32 -11.58
CA THR A 349 -8.57 -21.18 -11.00
C THR A 349 -7.56 -20.28 -10.23
N PRO A 350 -7.77 -18.97 -10.16
CA PRO A 350 -6.85 -18.09 -9.44
C PRO A 350 -6.63 -18.47 -7.97
N ASP A 351 -7.67 -18.95 -7.29
CA ASP A 351 -7.58 -19.40 -5.90
C ASP A 351 -6.71 -20.69 -5.81
N ALA A 352 -6.89 -21.69 -6.70
CA ALA A 352 -6.03 -22.88 -6.74
C ALA A 352 -4.60 -22.56 -7.18
N ALA A 353 -4.41 -21.56 -8.04
CA ALA A 353 -3.08 -21.11 -8.47
C ALA A 353 -2.29 -20.50 -7.30
N VAL A 354 -2.92 -19.64 -6.49
CA VAL A 354 -2.26 -19.05 -5.32
C VAL A 354 -1.97 -20.11 -4.24
N ASP A 355 -2.85 -21.07 -4.03
CA ASP A 355 -2.62 -22.18 -3.10
C ASP A 355 -1.39 -23.00 -3.49
N ARG A 356 -1.26 -23.36 -4.80
CA ARG A 356 -0.06 -24.07 -5.32
C ARG A 356 1.22 -23.26 -5.15
N LEU A 357 1.18 -21.95 -5.41
CA LEU A 357 2.34 -21.06 -5.18
C LEU A 357 2.72 -21.05 -3.71
N HIS A 358 1.73 -20.96 -2.81
CA HIS A 358 1.95 -21.01 -1.37
C HIS A 358 2.57 -22.34 -0.92
N GLU A 359 2.13 -23.48 -1.46
CA GLU A 359 2.76 -24.78 -1.22
C GLU A 359 4.24 -24.82 -1.65
N ALA A 360 4.60 -24.03 -2.67
CA ALA A 360 5.97 -23.85 -3.14
C ALA A 360 6.77 -22.79 -2.38
N ASN A 361 6.25 -22.20 -1.32
CA ASN A 361 6.82 -21.04 -0.59
C ASN A 361 6.95 -19.76 -1.44
N LEU A 362 6.17 -19.64 -2.52
CA LEU A 362 6.03 -18.41 -3.31
C LEU A 362 4.77 -17.68 -2.85
N ILE A 363 4.94 -16.54 -2.21
CA ILE A 363 3.82 -15.79 -1.63
C ILE A 363 3.31 -14.77 -2.64
N ALA A 364 2.08 -14.94 -3.10
CA ALA A 364 1.40 -14.08 -4.06
C ALA A 364 -0.04 -13.83 -3.62
N ASN A 365 -0.80 -12.99 -4.32
CA ASN A 365 -2.20 -12.80 -4.04
C ASN A 365 -3.09 -12.79 -5.28
N VAL A 366 -4.35 -13.21 -5.08
CA VAL A 366 -5.43 -13.09 -6.05
C VAL A 366 -6.01 -11.70 -5.98
N ASN A 367 -6.33 -11.12 -7.15
CA ASN A 367 -7.03 -9.84 -7.22
C ASN A 367 -7.97 -9.81 -8.45
N LEU A 368 -8.89 -8.84 -8.49
CA LEU A 368 -9.63 -8.52 -9.69
C LEU A 368 -8.68 -7.82 -10.67
N ILE A 369 -8.50 -8.40 -11.85
CA ILE A 369 -7.64 -7.85 -12.92
C ILE A 369 -8.54 -7.05 -13.87
N PRO A 370 -8.32 -5.74 -14.03
CA PRO A 370 -9.20 -4.89 -14.84
C PRO A 370 -9.38 -5.37 -16.28
N SER A 371 -8.28 -5.72 -16.96
CA SER A 371 -8.30 -6.21 -18.35
C SER A 371 -9.01 -7.54 -18.53
N LEU A 372 -9.10 -8.38 -17.50
CA LEU A 372 -9.81 -9.66 -17.51
C LEU A 372 -11.27 -9.52 -17.09
N ARG A 373 -11.65 -8.45 -16.40
CA ARG A 373 -12.93 -8.33 -15.67
C ARG A 373 -13.20 -9.53 -14.76
N ALA A 374 -12.14 -10.17 -14.29
CA ALA A 374 -12.16 -11.41 -13.50
C ALA A 374 -10.98 -11.46 -12.53
N LYS A 375 -10.99 -12.45 -11.63
CA LYS A 375 -9.85 -12.74 -10.78
C LYS A 375 -8.65 -13.23 -11.60
N GLY A 376 -7.45 -12.86 -11.16
CA GLY A 376 -6.17 -13.37 -11.63
C GLY A 376 -5.12 -13.22 -10.54
N LEU A 377 -3.86 -13.51 -10.84
CA LEU A 377 -2.75 -13.29 -9.90
C LEU A 377 -2.16 -11.90 -10.08
N ARG A 378 -1.85 -11.26 -8.96
CA ARG A 378 -1.08 -10.03 -8.89
C ARG A 378 0.23 -10.31 -8.17
N LEU A 379 1.34 -10.18 -8.90
CA LEU A 379 2.70 -10.29 -8.39
C LEU A 379 3.32 -8.90 -8.24
N GLY A 380 4.32 -8.78 -7.38
CA GLY A 380 5.06 -7.54 -7.16
C GLY A 380 6.49 -7.77 -6.72
N THR A 381 7.31 -6.75 -6.89
CA THR A 381 8.76 -6.84 -6.69
C THR A 381 9.35 -5.98 -5.58
N PRO A 382 8.59 -5.24 -4.75
CA PRO A 382 9.16 -4.39 -3.70
C PRO A 382 10.01 -5.16 -2.69
N GLU A 383 9.48 -6.23 -2.09
CA GLU A 383 10.15 -7.02 -1.05
C GLU A 383 11.40 -7.71 -1.59
N VAL A 384 11.30 -8.40 -2.74
CA VAL A 384 12.45 -9.09 -3.34
C VAL A 384 13.57 -8.13 -3.75
N THR A 385 13.22 -6.92 -4.21
CA THR A 385 14.19 -5.86 -4.49
C THR A 385 14.84 -5.37 -3.20
N ARG A 386 14.05 -5.18 -2.14
CA ARG A 386 14.54 -4.78 -0.82
C ARG A 386 15.52 -5.79 -0.22
N LEU A 387 15.37 -7.07 -0.58
CA LEU A 387 16.30 -8.14 -0.23
C LEU A 387 17.51 -8.28 -1.17
N GLY A 388 17.67 -7.38 -2.15
CA GLY A 388 18.83 -7.33 -3.03
C GLY A 388 18.73 -8.22 -4.27
N MET A 389 17.60 -8.83 -4.56
CA MET A 389 17.38 -9.59 -5.81
C MET A 389 17.33 -8.65 -7.01
N ARG A 390 17.79 -9.15 -8.14
CA ARG A 390 17.89 -8.44 -9.42
C ARG A 390 17.23 -9.25 -10.55
N GLU A 391 17.34 -8.78 -11.76
CA GLU A 391 16.69 -9.36 -12.96
C GLU A 391 17.08 -10.84 -13.20
N GLY A 392 18.26 -11.27 -12.76
CA GLY A 392 18.69 -12.68 -12.79
C GLY A 392 17.77 -13.58 -11.97
N GLU A 393 17.56 -13.19 -10.71
CA GLU A 393 16.68 -13.88 -9.79
C GLU A 393 15.21 -13.80 -10.25
N MET A 394 14.80 -12.69 -10.87
CA MET A 394 13.45 -12.55 -11.42
C MET A 394 13.18 -13.57 -12.53
N ARG A 395 14.14 -13.84 -13.40
CA ARG A 395 14.03 -14.90 -14.41
C ARG A 395 13.97 -16.30 -13.79
N GLU A 396 14.75 -16.53 -12.73
CA GLU A 396 14.70 -17.79 -11.98
C GLU A 396 13.32 -17.96 -11.30
N LEU A 397 12.81 -16.93 -10.63
CA LEU A 397 11.49 -16.92 -10.00
C LEU A 397 10.36 -17.11 -11.02
N ALA A 398 10.45 -16.46 -12.19
CA ALA A 398 9.48 -16.67 -13.27
C ALA A 398 9.42 -18.12 -13.70
N SER A 399 10.57 -18.80 -13.83
CA SER A 399 10.64 -20.23 -14.16
C SER A 399 10.00 -21.11 -13.08
N LEU A 400 10.15 -20.74 -11.80
CA LEU A 400 9.56 -21.46 -10.66
C LEU A 400 8.04 -21.23 -10.58
N VAL A 401 7.58 -20.00 -10.80
CA VAL A 401 6.15 -19.67 -10.90
C VAL A 401 5.52 -20.45 -12.05
N HIS A 402 6.15 -20.44 -13.23
CA HIS A 402 5.67 -21.21 -14.39
C HIS A 402 5.59 -22.71 -14.08
N ALA A 403 6.67 -23.30 -13.53
CA ALA A 403 6.70 -24.72 -13.19
C ALA A 403 5.62 -25.11 -12.18
N THR A 404 5.33 -24.23 -11.21
CA THR A 404 4.26 -24.44 -10.23
C THR A 404 2.88 -24.42 -10.88
N LEU A 405 2.61 -23.43 -11.74
CA LEU A 405 1.30 -23.26 -12.36
C LEU A 405 1.01 -24.36 -13.42
N THR A 406 2.03 -24.79 -14.15
CA THR A 406 1.92 -25.80 -15.21
C THR A 406 2.18 -27.24 -14.74
N ALA A 407 2.55 -27.43 -13.47
CA ALA A 407 2.94 -28.71 -12.88
C ALA A 407 4.04 -29.46 -13.66
N THR A 408 4.98 -28.71 -14.26
CA THR A 408 6.11 -29.30 -15.03
C THR A 408 7.23 -29.80 -14.12
N LEU A 409 7.21 -29.45 -12.83
CA LEU A 409 8.08 -30.00 -11.80
C LEU A 409 7.26 -30.42 -10.58
N PRO A 410 7.71 -31.42 -9.81
CA PRO A 410 7.13 -31.74 -8.50
C PRO A 410 7.23 -30.53 -7.56
N ILE A 411 6.18 -30.30 -6.77
CA ILE A 411 6.08 -29.11 -5.90
C ILE A 411 7.21 -29.04 -4.87
N GLU A 412 7.65 -30.20 -4.38
CA GLU A 412 8.77 -30.32 -3.42
C GLU A 412 10.08 -29.79 -4.04
N ARG A 413 10.31 -30.09 -5.33
CA ARG A 413 11.49 -29.60 -6.05
C ARG A 413 11.46 -28.09 -6.28
N VAL A 414 10.27 -27.56 -6.56
CA VAL A 414 10.09 -26.11 -6.67
C VAL A 414 10.36 -25.46 -5.30
N ARG A 415 9.77 -26.00 -4.23
CA ARG A 415 9.96 -25.51 -2.86
C ARG A 415 11.42 -25.52 -2.44
N GLU A 416 12.16 -26.62 -2.69
CA GLU A 416 13.59 -26.69 -2.40
C GLU A 416 14.38 -25.55 -3.04
N ARG A 417 14.08 -25.23 -4.30
CA ARG A 417 14.73 -24.13 -5.02
C ARG A 417 14.32 -22.75 -4.49
N VAL A 418 13.06 -22.55 -4.18
CA VAL A 418 12.56 -21.29 -3.56
C VAL A 418 13.24 -21.05 -2.22
N VAL A 419 13.32 -22.07 -1.35
CA VAL A 419 14.03 -21.99 -0.07
C VAL A 419 15.52 -21.67 -0.27
N ALA A 420 16.16 -22.27 -1.26
CA ALA A 420 17.55 -21.99 -1.57
C ALA A 420 17.76 -20.51 -2.01
N ILE A 421 16.83 -19.94 -2.80
CA ILE A 421 16.84 -18.52 -3.15
C ILE A 421 16.63 -17.68 -1.89
N ALA A 422 15.57 -17.92 -1.12
CA ALA A 422 15.24 -17.17 0.09
C ALA A 422 16.42 -17.09 1.07
N ARG A 423 17.17 -18.19 1.22
CA ARG A 423 18.33 -18.27 2.11
C ARG A 423 19.56 -17.47 1.62
N ARG A 424 19.66 -17.17 0.34
CA ARG A 424 20.73 -16.33 -0.22
C ARG A 424 20.46 -14.83 0.01
N PHE A 425 19.19 -14.43 0.14
CA PHE A 425 18.76 -13.04 0.17
C PHE A 425 18.03 -12.72 1.48
N ARG A 426 18.79 -12.42 2.53
CA ARG A 426 18.27 -12.16 3.89
C ARG A 426 18.54 -10.75 4.39
N GLU A 427 19.48 -10.07 3.77
CA GLU A 427 19.87 -8.72 4.16
C GLU A 427 18.95 -7.70 3.51
N VAL A 428 18.60 -6.68 4.28
CA VAL A 428 17.81 -5.54 3.77
C VAL A 428 18.76 -4.54 3.12
N HIS A 429 18.55 -4.27 1.84
CA HIS A 429 19.32 -3.33 1.04
C HIS A 429 18.63 -1.97 0.90
N TYR A 430 19.28 -1.00 0.26
CA TYR A 430 18.79 0.36 0.03
C TYR A 430 18.39 1.09 1.31
N CYS A 431 19.16 0.90 2.37
CA CYS A 431 18.96 1.51 3.68
C CYS A 431 20.28 1.87 4.34
N ALA A 432 20.22 2.70 5.37
CA ALA A 432 21.36 2.97 6.22
C ALA A 432 21.81 1.69 6.95
N PRO A 433 23.12 1.52 7.18
CA PRO A 433 23.60 0.42 8.02
C PRO A 433 22.98 0.51 9.41
N ALA A 434 22.67 -0.66 10.01
CA ALA A 434 22.24 -0.68 11.39
C ALA A 434 23.33 -0.03 12.27
N PRO A 435 22.98 0.85 13.22
CA PRO A 435 23.96 1.34 14.17
C PRO A 435 24.53 0.14 14.91
N ALA A 436 25.85 0.13 15.14
CA ALA A 436 26.42 -0.80 16.08
C ALA A 436 25.68 -0.60 17.40
N LEU A 437 25.00 -1.63 17.90
CA LEU A 437 24.35 -1.58 19.21
C LEU A 437 25.44 -1.28 20.23
N ALA A 438 25.39 -0.07 20.80
CA ALA A 438 26.27 0.33 21.88
C ALA A 438 25.88 -0.39 23.18
#